data_5db760bbe3cd621302b4e238d99c0500
#
_entry.id   5db760bbe3cd621302b4e238d99c0500
#
_cell.length_a   1.000
_cell.length_b   1.000
_cell.length_c   1.000
_cell.angle_alpha   90.00
_cell.angle_beta   90.00
_cell.angle_gamma   90.00
#
_symmetry.space_group_name_H-M   'P 1'
#
loop_
_entity.id
_entity.type
_entity.pdbx_description
1 polymer ?
#
loop_
_entity_poly.entity_id
_entity_poly.type
_entity_poly.pdbx_seq_one_letter_code
_entity_poly.pdbx_strand_id
1 'polypeptide(L)'
;ARAYLYMATCYQNYKWVKEGLKSLETGDYPTLQKWASDLYIKWAKEDPVSDLEAKRNNIVYSIQGNRNPFIDFPNLMEYIWGDSINYEFDPAKTVTTKVEMGDESRMCIYLANFKTSDGGCTIETPLHPKEGAEVWELTESYGWKGTGAVKEETNTYVTKFAAESSVVTPEIDLSEYKSATMTFNHAVNYAKKPSEKLSVEVRCEGKTTKLEGFAWPEGRDFKFVNSGDIDLRAWAGKKINIVFHYTSTTSEAPTWQVRDMAIIGVKDQPTTAIGNVTAGTHGKFNPTLPYTVYDLSGRVVAGDALHGVFIVKQGNNTFKVMR
;
A
#
# COMPACT_ATOMS: atom_id res chain seq x y z
N ALA A 1 -12.31 0.19 18.96
CA ALA A 1 -12.27 1.47 19.68
C ALA A 1 -11.40 2.49 18.91
N ARG A 2 -10.12 2.20 18.64
CA ARG A 2 -9.12 3.14 18.07
C ARG A 2 -9.52 3.79 16.74
N ALA A 3 -10.29 3.10 15.89
CA ALA A 3 -10.81 3.69 14.66
C ALA A 3 -11.84 4.81 14.91
N TYR A 4 -12.69 4.67 15.94
CA TYR A 4 -13.66 5.72 16.31
C TYR A 4 -12.95 6.94 16.88
N LEU A 5 -11.93 6.75 17.73
CA LEU A 5 -11.09 7.83 18.25
C LEU A 5 -10.40 8.60 17.12
N TYR A 6 -9.85 7.87 16.15
CA TYR A 6 -9.25 8.46 14.95
C TYR A 6 -10.25 9.29 14.14
N MET A 7 -11.45 8.75 13.90
CA MET A 7 -12.49 9.45 13.15
C MET A 7 -12.92 10.74 13.86
N ALA A 8 -13.12 10.69 15.17
CA ALA A 8 -13.49 11.86 15.97
C ALA A 8 -12.42 12.96 15.92
N THR A 9 -11.13 12.58 15.87
CA THR A 9 -10.02 13.54 15.82
C THR A 9 -9.83 14.14 14.42
N CYS A 10 -9.80 13.30 13.38
CA CYS A 10 -9.50 13.76 12.02
C CYS A 10 -10.68 14.48 11.36
N TYR A 11 -11.89 14.16 11.74
CA TYR A 11 -13.11 14.67 11.10
C TYR A 11 -13.99 15.52 12.05
N GLN A 12 -13.39 16.19 13.01
CA GLN A 12 -14.09 17.05 13.99
C GLN A 12 -14.98 18.13 13.32
N ASN A 13 -14.58 18.63 12.16
CA ASN A 13 -15.34 19.64 11.40
C ASN A 13 -16.33 19.03 10.39
N TYR A 14 -16.47 17.70 10.34
CA TYR A 14 -17.34 17.03 9.39
C TYR A 14 -18.79 17.04 9.91
N LYS A 15 -19.75 17.35 9.05
CA LYS A 15 -21.18 17.29 9.40
C LYS A 15 -21.66 15.84 9.36
N TRP A 16 -21.63 15.20 10.52
CA TRP A 16 -22.07 13.82 10.68
C TRP A 16 -23.57 13.66 10.51
N VAL A 17 -24.01 12.53 9.98
CA VAL A 17 -25.43 12.14 9.91
C VAL A 17 -25.95 11.69 11.29
N LYS A 18 -27.27 11.54 11.42
CA LYS A 18 -27.96 11.30 12.70
C LYS A 18 -27.37 10.16 13.55
N GLU A 19 -26.93 9.08 12.90
CA GLU A 19 -26.34 7.91 13.57
C GLU A 19 -24.99 8.21 14.19
N GLY A 20 -24.16 9.01 13.53
CA GLY A 20 -22.87 9.46 14.04
C GLY A 20 -23.01 10.39 15.24
N LEU A 21 -24.07 11.22 15.28
CA LEU A 21 -24.32 12.17 16.36
C LEU A 21 -24.71 11.49 17.70
N LYS A 22 -24.96 10.19 17.73
CA LYS A 22 -25.27 9.47 18.99
C LYS A 22 -24.08 9.40 19.94
N SER A 23 -22.85 9.43 19.42
CA SER A 23 -21.62 9.37 20.19
C SER A 23 -20.81 10.66 20.15
N LEU A 24 -21.27 11.67 19.39
CA LEU A 24 -20.57 12.94 19.21
C LEU A 24 -21.33 14.08 19.90
N GLU A 25 -20.62 15.10 20.37
CA GLU A 25 -21.18 16.36 20.84
C GLU A 25 -21.29 17.36 19.68
N THR A 26 -22.27 18.26 19.76
CA THR A 26 -22.42 19.41 18.86
C THR A 26 -21.66 20.59 19.42
N GLY A 27 -20.35 20.52 19.43
CA GLY A 27 -19.51 21.56 19.98
C GLY A 27 -18.11 21.50 19.45
N ASP A 28 -17.27 22.38 19.94
CA ASP A 28 -15.85 22.35 19.66
C ASP A 28 -15.21 21.11 20.29
N TYR A 29 -13.95 21.10 20.47
CA TYR A 29 -13.20 19.99 21.06
C TYR A 29 -13.45 19.88 22.60
N PRO A 30 -13.56 18.63 23.17
CA PRO A 30 -13.57 17.30 22.55
C PRO A 30 -14.92 16.93 21.95
N THR A 31 -14.91 16.31 20.77
CA THR A 31 -16.13 16.03 20.00
C THR A 31 -16.89 14.79 20.46
N LEU A 32 -16.30 13.90 21.27
CA LEU A 32 -16.96 12.71 21.79
C LEU A 32 -17.79 13.03 23.05
N GLN A 33 -19.00 12.49 23.11
CA GLN A 33 -19.77 12.47 24.35
C GLN A 33 -19.02 11.67 25.43
N LYS A 34 -19.14 12.08 26.69
CA LYS A 34 -18.43 11.46 27.81
C LYS A 34 -18.59 9.94 27.89
N TRP A 35 -19.81 9.44 27.72
CA TRP A 35 -20.04 7.99 27.74
C TRP A 35 -19.31 7.25 26.61
N ALA A 36 -19.19 7.86 25.44
CA ALA A 36 -18.52 7.27 24.28
C ALA A 36 -17.00 7.27 24.45
N SER A 37 -16.42 8.37 24.92
CA SER A 37 -14.98 8.44 25.23
C SER A 37 -14.60 7.44 26.31
N ASP A 38 -15.35 7.36 27.42
CA ASP A 38 -15.11 6.40 28.49
C ASP A 38 -15.17 4.94 28.00
N LEU A 39 -16.16 4.63 27.17
CA LEU A 39 -16.32 3.29 26.60
C LEU A 39 -15.20 2.94 25.63
N TYR A 40 -14.82 3.88 24.75
CA TYR A 40 -13.76 3.61 23.77
C TYR A 40 -12.39 3.51 24.42
N ILE A 41 -12.09 4.30 25.43
CA ILE A 41 -10.89 4.19 26.26
C ILE A 41 -10.85 2.83 26.95
N LYS A 42 -11.96 2.45 27.61
CA LYS A 42 -12.06 1.14 28.26
C LYS A 42 -11.78 -0.01 27.27
N TRP A 43 -12.44 -0.01 26.11
CA TRP A 43 -12.24 -1.05 25.10
C TRP A 43 -10.82 -1.06 24.54
N ALA A 44 -10.21 0.10 24.36
CA ALA A 44 -8.83 0.16 23.86
C ALA A 44 -7.81 -0.36 24.87
N LYS A 45 -8.09 -0.25 26.19
CA LYS A 45 -7.28 -0.85 27.27
C LYS A 45 -7.49 -2.35 27.38
N GLU A 46 -8.73 -2.83 27.22
CA GLU A 46 -9.09 -4.26 27.29
C GLU A 46 -8.60 -5.04 26.07
N ASP A 47 -8.43 -4.37 24.91
CA ASP A 47 -7.93 -4.92 23.66
C ASP A 47 -6.67 -4.16 23.23
N PRO A 48 -5.48 -4.52 23.77
CA PRO A 48 -4.21 -3.89 23.41
C PRO A 48 -3.90 -4.00 21.92
N VAL A 49 -3.09 -3.06 21.40
CA VAL A 49 -2.66 -3.09 20.00
C VAL A 49 -1.91 -4.37 19.69
N SER A 50 -2.42 -5.14 18.74
CA SER A 50 -1.77 -6.35 18.25
C SER A 50 -0.74 -6.04 17.16
N ASP A 51 0.22 -6.95 16.95
CA ASP A 51 1.19 -6.84 15.83
C ASP A 51 0.50 -6.71 14.47
N LEU A 52 -0.64 -7.39 14.30
CA LEU A 52 -1.42 -7.31 13.06
C LEU A 52 -2.01 -5.91 12.86
N GLU A 53 -2.53 -5.30 13.93
CA GLU A 53 -3.08 -3.94 13.88
C GLU A 53 -1.98 -2.91 13.58
N ALA A 54 -0.82 -3.04 14.21
CA ALA A 54 0.34 -2.18 13.96
C ALA A 54 0.85 -2.32 12.51
N LYS A 55 0.96 -3.54 11.99
CA LYS A 55 1.32 -3.80 10.58
C LYS A 55 0.28 -3.23 9.61
N ARG A 56 -1.01 -3.37 9.93
CA ARG A 56 -2.10 -2.79 9.13
C ARG A 56 -1.99 -1.27 9.08
N ASN A 57 -1.67 -0.62 10.19
CA ASN A 57 -1.46 0.83 10.26
C ASN A 57 -0.32 1.28 9.33
N ASN A 58 0.75 0.49 9.22
CA ASN A 58 1.84 0.71 8.27
C ASN A 58 1.37 0.62 6.81
N ILE A 59 0.59 -0.43 6.48
CA ILE A 59 0.05 -0.63 5.13
C ILE A 59 -0.89 0.54 4.75
N VAL A 60 -1.77 0.94 5.66
CA VAL A 60 -2.66 2.10 5.45
C VAL A 60 -1.84 3.38 5.21
N TYR A 61 -0.78 3.59 5.98
CA TYR A 61 0.13 4.71 5.78
C TYR A 61 0.77 4.72 4.39
N SER A 62 1.23 3.57 3.90
CA SER A 62 1.83 3.47 2.55
C SER A 62 0.85 3.80 1.42
N ILE A 63 -0.46 3.67 1.67
CA ILE A 63 -1.52 3.97 0.69
C ILE A 63 -2.04 5.40 0.83
N GLN A 64 -2.28 5.86 2.06
CA GLN A 64 -2.98 7.12 2.35
C GLN A 64 -2.05 8.25 2.79
N GLY A 65 -0.80 7.97 3.12
CA GLY A 65 0.16 8.95 3.63
C GLY A 65 -0.09 9.41 5.06
N ASN A 66 -1.04 8.82 5.79
CA ASN A 66 -1.34 9.14 7.19
C ASN A 66 -1.53 7.86 8.01
N ARG A 67 -1.28 7.98 9.32
CA ARG A 67 -1.37 6.89 10.29
C ARG A 67 -2.47 7.14 11.30
N ASN A 68 -2.97 6.08 11.91
CA ASN A 68 -3.82 6.22 13.09
C ASN A 68 -2.93 6.39 14.34
N PRO A 69 -2.87 7.59 14.95
CA PRO A 69 -2.00 7.84 16.09
C PRO A 69 -2.42 7.06 17.35
N PHE A 70 -3.67 6.63 17.47
CA PHE A 70 -4.14 5.81 18.59
C PHE A 70 -3.71 4.35 18.49
N ILE A 71 -3.19 3.93 17.32
CA ILE A 71 -2.47 2.66 17.17
C ILE A 71 -1.00 2.87 17.49
N ASP A 72 -0.37 3.95 17.02
CA ASP A 72 1.05 4.21 17.28
C ASP A 72 1.32 4.54 18.75
N PHE A 73 0.42 5.26 19.39
CA PHE A 73 0.50 5.71 20.78
C PHE A 73 -0.78 5.31 21.53
N PRO A 74 -0.89 4.09 22.06
CA PRO A 74 -2.11 3.59 22.70
C PRO A 74 -2.61 4.45 23.86
N ASN A 75 -1.73 5.18 24.51
CA ASN A 75 -2.08 6.04 25.64
C ASN A 75 -2.53 7.45 25.21
N LEU A 76 -2.42 7.83 23.93
CA LEU A 76 -2.78 9.17 23.47
C LEU A 76 -4.22 9.56 23.82
N MET A 77 -5.14 8.58 23.82
CA MET A 77 -6.54 8.80 24.19
C MET A 77 -6.74 9.35 25.61
N GLU A 78 -5.83 9.01 26.54
CA GLU A 78 -5.88 9.50 27.92
C GLU A 78 -5.58 11.01 28.01
N TYR A 79 -4.72 11.50 27.14
CA TYR A 79 -4.35 12.92 27.07
C TYR A 79 -5.43 13.77 26.38
N ILE A 80 -6.34 13.15 25.64
CA ILE A 80 -7.39 13.85 24.89
C ILE A 80 -8.72 13.79 25.63
N TRP A 81 -9.12 12.63 26.16
CA TRP A 81 -10.43 12.39 26.76
C TRP A 81 -10.40 11.70 28.13
N GLY A 82 -9.23 11.29 28.60
CA GLY A 82 -9.08 10.48 29.81
C GLY A 82 -8.42 11.23 30.97
N ASP A 83 -7.75 10.46 31.82
CA ASP A 83 -7.20 10.95 33.10
C ASP A 83 -5.97 11.84 32.95
N SER A 84 -5.36 11.86 31.75
CA SER A 84 -4.13 12.65 31.47
C SER A 84 -4.37 13.94 30.71
N ILE A 85 -5.60 14.43 30.64
CA ILE A 85 -6.00 15.63 29.87
C ILE A 85 -5.26 16.92 30.30
N ASN A 86 -4.79 16.99 31.54
CA ASN A 86 -4.03 18.11 32.03
C ASN A 86 -2.51 18.01 31.88
N TYR A 87 -2.04 16.97 31.22
CA TYR A 87 -0.62 16.73 31.00
C TYR A 87 -0.27 16.92 29.52
N GLU A 88 0.95 17.38 29.27
CA GLU A 88 1.48 17.50 27.92
C GLU A 88 1.84 16.11 27.37
N PHE A 89 1.40 15.83 26.14
CA PHE A 89 1.76 14.60 25.43
C PHE A 89 3.14 14.74 24.79
N ASP A 90 4.09 13.90 25.22
CA ASP A 90 5.43 13.81 24.63
C ASP A 90 5.61 12.45 23.93
N PRO A 91 5.58 12.40 22.57
CA PRO A 91 5.75 11.16 21.83
C PRO A 91 7.06 10.43 22.11
N ALA A 92 8.12 11.17 22.51
CA ALA A 92 9.43 10.59 22.77
C ALA A 92 9.49 9.84 24.11
N LYS A 93 8.57 10.15 25.04
CA LYS A 93 8.51 9.57 26.38
C LYS A 93 7.31 8.65 26.60
N THR A 94 6.43 8.57 25.59
CA THR A 94 5.20 7.78 25.68
C THR A 94 5.43 6.38 25.11
N VAL A 95 4.75 5.39 25.68
CA VAL A 95 4.75 4.02 25.14
C VAL A 95 4.25 4.05 23.69
N THR A 96 5.05 3.51 22.80
CA THR A 96 4.70 3.39 21.39
C THR A 96 4.59 1.91 21.00
N THR A 97 3.56 1.59 20.24
CA THR A 97 3.41 0.34 19.51
C THR A 97 3.67 0.52 18.02
N LYS A 98 4.21 1.69 17.65
CA LYS A 98 4.69 1.92 16.29
C LYS A 98 5.76 0.88 15.98
N VAL A 99 5.37 -0.13 15.22
CA VAL A 99 6.35 -1.03 14.63
C VAL A 99 7.15 -0.17 13.68
N GLU A 100 8.47 -0.13 13.87
CA GLU A 100 9.33 0.53 12.89
C GLU A 100 8.95 -0.04 11.53
N MET A 101 8.52 0.84 10.65
CA MET A 101 8.32 0.45 9.27
C MET A 101 9.69 0.00 8.80
N GLY A 102 9.82 -1.28 8.61
CA GLY A 102 10.95 -1.77 7.86
C GLY A 102 10.90 -1.06 6.51
N ASP A 103 11.70 -0.01 6.41
CA ASP A 103 11.88 0.79 5.23
C ASP A 103 10.69 1.74 4.92
N GLU A 104 10.72 2.98 5.42
CA GLU A 104 9.80 4.09 5.05
C GLU A 104 9.82 4.40 3.53
N SER A 105 10.72 3.76 2.80
CA SER A 105 10.79 3.83 1.34
C SER A 105 9.76 2.99 0.60
N ARG A 106 9.02 2.11 1.30
CA ARG A 106 8.03 1.22 0.68
C ARG A 106 6.69 1.93 0.48
N MET A 107 6.25 2.03 -0.76
CA MET A 107 5.00 2.66 -1.16
C MET A 107 4.14 1.68 -1.97
N CYS A 108 2.83 1.69 -1.70
CA CYS A 108 1.89 1.01 -2.58
C CYS A 108 1.71 1.84 -3.85
N ILE A 109 2.14 1.29 -5.00
CA ILE A 109 2.07 1.96 -6.30
C ILE A 109 0.76 1.62 -7.01
N TYR A 110 0.34 0.37 -6.89
CA TYR A 110 -0.88 -0.12 -7.51
C TYR A 110 -1.58 -1.12 -6.58
N LEU A 111 -2.88 -0.98 -6.43
CA LEU A 111 -3.71 -1.88 -5.63
C LEU A 111 -5.07 -2.05 -6.30
N ALA A 112 -5.43 -3.28 -6.63
CA ALA A 112 -6.73 -3.61 -7.19
C ALA A 112 -7.23 -4.97 -6.68
N ASN A 113 -8.44 -4.99 -6.14
CA ASN A 113 -9.07 -6.25 -5.70
C ASN A 113 -9.72 -7.01 -6.86
N PHE A 114 -9.99 -6.32 -7.97
CA PHE A 114 -10.70 -6.84 -9.16
C PHE A 114 -12.11 -7.41 -8.91
N LYS A 115 -12.70 -7.12 -7.76
CA LYS A 115 -14.06 -7.54 -7.41
C LYS A 115 -15.05 -6.39 -7.50
N THR A 116 -14.66 -5.24 -6.99
CA THR A 116 -15.48 -4.01 -6.95
C THR A 116 -15.04 -2.98 -7.98
N SER A 117 -13.90 -3.20 -8.63
CA SER A 117 -13.32 -2.35 -9.66
C SER A 117 -12.49 -3.19 -10.63
N ASP A 118 -12.48 -2.80 -11.90
CA ASP A 118 -11.61 -3.35 -12.94
C ASP A 118 -10.12 -2.98 -12.76
N GLY A 119 -9.82 -2.12 -11.79
CA GLY A 119 -8.46 -1.61 -11.55
C GLY A 119 -7.95 -0.66 -12.64
N GLY A 120 -8.82 -0.14 -13.50
CA GLY A 120 -8.45 0.65 -14.66
C GLY A 120 -7.87 -0.19 -15.80
N CYS A 121 -8.05 -1.51 -15.76
CA CYS A 121 -7.53 -2.42 -16.78
C CYS A 121 -8.33 -2.32 -18.09
N THR A 122 -7.66 -2.62 -19.19
CA THR A 122 -8.25 -2.78 -20.52
C THR A 122 -8.14 -4.22 -21.00
N ILE A 123 -9.02 -4.62 -21.93
CA ILE A 123 -8.98 -5.94 -22.55
C ILE A 123 -8.49 -5.77 -24.00
N GLU A 124 -7.52 -6.59 -24.38
CA GLU A 124 -7.04 -6.73 -25.75
C GLU A 124 -7.35 -8.15 -26.21
N THR A 125 -8.14 -8.32 -27.28
CA THR A 125 -8.55 -9.65 -27.78
C THR A 125 -8.19 -9.82 -29.26
N PRO A 126 -6.94 -10.27 -29.56
CA PRO A 126 -6.53 -10.58 -30.93
C PRO A 126 -7.35 -11.71 -31.58
N LEU A 127 -7.83 -12.66 -30.76
CA LEU A 127 -8.63 -13.78 -31.25
C LEU A 127 -9.79 -14.07 -30.27
N HIS A 128 -10.99 -13.75 -30.69
CA HIS A 128 -12.22 -14.08 -29.95
C HIS A 128 -12.52 -15.58 -30.02
N PRO A 129 -13.07 -16.19 -28.95
CA PRO A 129 -13.42 -17.61 -28.96
C PRO A 129 -14.57 -17.90 -29.96
N LYS A 130 -15.49 -16.99 -30.12
CA LYS A 130 -16.65 -17.04 -31.02
C LYS A 130 -17.09 -15.61 -31.32
N GLU A 131 -17.77 -15.38 -32.45
CA GLU A 131 -18.35 -14.09 -32.75
C GLU A 131 -19.27 -13.59 -31.62
N GLY A 132 -18.99 -12.40 -31.11
CA GLY A 132 -19.72 -11.78 -29.99
C GLY A 132 -19.40 -12.34 -28.60
N ALA A 133 -18.41 -13.23 -28.47
CA ALA A 133 -17.98 -13.76 -27.18
C ALA A 133 -16.63 -13.17 -26.76
N GLU A 134 -16.55 -12.74 -25.52
CA GLU A 134 -15.31 -12.27 -24.91
C GLU A 134 -14.65 -13.37 -24.08
N VAL A 135 -13.31 -13.33 -23.99
CA VAL A 135 -12.53 -14.25 -23.13
C VAL A 135 -12.67 -13.82 -21.67
N TRP A 136 -12.54 -12.52 -21.39
CA TRP A 136 -12.48 -11.98 -20.05
C TRP A 136 -13.78 -11.31 -19.63
N GLU A 137 -14.20 -11.59 -18.42
CA GLU A 137 -15.28 -10.91 -17.71
C GLU A 137 -14.83 -10.51 -16.30
N LEU A 138 -15.32 -9.37 -15.80
CA LEU A 138 -15.14 -8.98 -14.40
C LEU A 138 -16.29 -9.52 -13.57
N THR A 139 -15.95 -10.20 -12.45
CA THR A 139 -16.95 -10.80 -11.56
C THR A 139 -16.71 -10.37 -10.11
N GLU A 140 -17.78 -10.12 -9.37
CA GLU A 140 -17.69 -9.73 -7.94
C GLU A 140 -17.07 -10.82 -7.06
N SER A 141 -17.25 -12.09 -7.43
CA SER A 141 -16.77 -13.22 -6.62
C SER A 141 -15.33 -13.61 -6.91
N TYR A 142 -14.91 -13.52 -8.18
CA TYR A 142 -13.66 -14.13 -8.64
C TYR A 142 -12.63 -13.12 -9.20
N GLY A 143 -13.03 -11.87 -9.36
CA GLY A 143 -12.21 -10.87 -10.03
C GLY A 143 -12.27 -11.00 -11.55
N TRP A 144 -11.16 -10.76 -12.24
CA TRP A 144 -11.05 -11.05 -13.67
C TRP A 144 -11.10 -12.55 -13.90
N LYS A 145 -12.07 -13.00 -14.68
CA LYS A 145 -12.25 -14.40 -15.05
C LYS A 145 -12.15 -14.54 -16.56
N GLY A 146 -11.18 -15.30 -17.02
CA GLY A 146 -10.93 -15.58 -18.43
C GLY A 146 -11.17 -17.03 -18.79
N THR A 147 -11.86 -17.27 -19.93
CA THR A 147 -12.05 -18.60 -20.49
C THR A 147 -12.34 -18.54 -21.99
N GLY A 148 -11.78 -19.49 -22.75
CA GLY A 148 -12.14 -19.75 -24.14
C GLY A 148 -13.22 -20.83 -24.28
N ALA A 149 -13.87 -21.23 -23.18
CA ALA A 149 -14.94 -22.21 -23.16
C ALA A 149 -16.30 -21.48 -23.12
N VAL A 150 -17.14 -21.68 -24.11
CA VAL A 150 -18.42 -21.00 -24.25
C VAL A 150 -19.54 -22.02 -24.06
N LYS A 151 -20.53 -21.69 -23.20
CA LYS A 151 -21.76 -22.44 -23.04
C LYS A 151 -22.75 -22.00 -24.14
N GLU A 152 -23.17 -22.94 -24.96
CA GLU A 152 -24.17 -22.67 -25.99
C GLU A 152 -25.59 -22.78 -25.42
N GLU A 153 -26.50 -21.90 -25.83
CA GLU A 153 -27.86 -21.83 -25.30
C GLU A 153 -28.68 -23.13 -25.48
N THR A 154 -28.38 -23.88 -26.56
CA THR A 154 -29.08 -25.09 -26.94
C THR A 154 -28.41 -26.37 -26.44
N ASN A 155 -27.25 -26.27 -25.78
CA ASN A 155 -26.45 -27.43 -25.39
C ASN A 155 -26.10 -27.38 -23.91
N THR A 156 -26.21 -28.53 -23.23
CA THR A 156 -25.72 -28.71 -21.86
C THR A 156 -24.19 -28.75 -21.80
N TYR A 157 -23.52 -28.90 -22.93
CA TYR A 157 -22.07 -29.02 -23.04
C TYR A 157 -21.41 -27.67 -23.33
N VAL A 158 -20.22 -27.50 -22.75
CA VAL A 158 -19.37 -26.33 -22.98
C VAL A 158 -18.46 -26.63 -24.15
N THR A 159 -18.49 -25.80 -25.18
CA THR A 159 -17.61 -25.91 -26.36
C THR A 159 -16.33 -25.10 -26.12
N LYS A 160 -15.18 -25.70 -26.40
CA LYS A 160 -13.87 -25.07 -26.30
C LYS A 160 -13.49 -24.45 -27.65
N PHE A 161 -13.00 -23.23 -27.58
CA PHE A 161 -12.54 -22.49 -28.78
C PHE A 161 -11.08 -22.11 -28.63
N ALA A 162 -10.40 -21.96 -29.78
CA ALA A 162 -9.14 -21.25 -29.82
C ALA A 162 -9.40 -19.76 -29.55
N ALA A 163 -8.69 -19.18 -28.63
CA ALA A 163 -8.80 -17.77 -28.31
C ALA A 163 -7.46 -17.23 -27.82
N GLU A 164 -7.27 -15.92 -27.97
CA GLU A 164 -6.15 -15.17 -27.44
C GLU A 164 -6.65 -13.82 -26.92
N SER A 165 -6.40 -13.51 -25.68
CA SER A 165 -6.84 -12.26 -25.06
C SER A 165 -6.02 -11.92 -23.84
N SER A 166 -5.93 -10.64 -23.52
CA SER A 166 -5.16 -10.13 -22.39
C SER A 166 -5.95 -9.13 -21.59
N VAL A 167 -5.81 -9.16 -20.27
CA VAL A 167 -6.14 -8.04 -19.38
C VAL A 167 -4.86 -7.25 -19.13
N VAL A 168 -4.87 -5.96 -19.41
CA VAL A 168 -3.72 -5.07 -19.34
C VAL A 168 -4.00 -3.98 -18.30
N THR A 169 -3.12 -3.84 -17.30
CA THR A 169 -3.23 -2.78 -16.30
C THR A 169 -3.02 -1.41 -16.93
N PRO A 170 -3.48 -0.32 -16.29
CA PRO A 170 -2.98 1.01 -16.63
C PRO A 170 -1.46 1.08 -16.54
N GLU A 171 -0.88 2.14 -17.09
CA GLU A 171 0.54 2.41 -16.93
C GLU A 171 0.89 2.58 -15.45
N ILE A 172 1.85 1.82 -14.96
CA ILE A 172 2.36 1.83 -13.59
C ILE A 172 3.72 2.49 -13.61
N ASP A 173 3.84 3.62 -12.93
CA ASP A 173 5.04 4.44 -12.92
C ASP A 173 6.02 3.99 -11.82
N LEU A 174 7.12 3.37 -12.23
CA LEU A 174 8.23 2.97 -11.34
C LEU A 174 9.44 3.92 -11.43
N SER A 175 9.30 5.09 -12.07
CA SER A 175 10.41 6.01 -12.37
C SER A 175 11.17 6.48 -11.11
N GLU A 176 10.47 6.62 -9.97
CA GLU A 176 11.08 7.05 -8.71
C GLU A 176 11.47 5.89 -7.78
N TYR A 177 11.38 4.64 -8.23
CA TYR A 177 11.60 3.47 -7.40
C TYR A 177 12.85 2.70 -7.83
N LYS A 178 13.67 2.28 -6.85
CA LYS A 178 14.87 1.44 -7.09
C LYS A 178 14.53 -0.04 -7.21
N SER A 179 13.38 -0.43 -6.70
CA SER A 179 12.82 -1.78 -6.84
C SER A 179 11.32 -1.74 -6.65
N ALA A 180 10.64 -2.75 -7.16
CA ALA A 180 9.24 -3.00 -6.89
C ALA A 180 8.97 -4.51 -6.80
N THR A 181 7.94 -4.87 -6.06
CA THR A 181 7.48 -6.26 -5.91
C THR A 181 5.99 -6.32 -6.18
N MET A 182 5.56 -7.30 -6.97
CA MET A 182 4.15 -7.55 -7.27
C MET A 182 3.68 -8.83 -6.59
N THR A 183 2.44 -8.81 -6.12
CA THR A 183 1.71 -10.01 -5.68
C THR A 183 0.29 -10.00 -6.24
N PHE A 184 -0.30 -11.17 -6.43
CA PHE A 184 -1.72 -11.33 -6.78
C PHE A 184 -2.21 -12.71 -6.35
N ASN A 185 -3.52 -12.88 -6.29
CA ASN A 185 -4.14 -14.17 -6.06
C ASN A 185 -4.77 -14.69 -7.36
N HIS A 186 -4.56 -15.96 -7.67
CA HIS A 186 -5.16 -16.55 -8.85
C HIS A 186 -5.62 -18.00 -8.63
N ALA A 187 -6.60 -18.43 -9.42
CA ALA A 187 -7.08 -19.80 -9.48
C ALA A 187 -7.20 -20.23 -10.93
N VAL A 188 -6.87 -21.47 -11.22
CA VAL A 188 -6.95 -22.04 -12.57
C VAL A 188 -7.63 -23.41 -12.50
N ASN A 189 -8.57 -23.65 -13.42
CA ASN A 189 -9.13 -24.97 -13.63
C ASN A 189 -9.12 -25.33 -15.13
N TYR A 190 -9.30 -26.60 -15.42
CA TYR A 190 -9.31 -27.15 -16.78
C TYR A 190 -8.01 -26.98 -17.56
N ALA A 191 -6.87 -26.91 -16.86
CA ALA A 191 -5.53 -26.83 -17.44
C ALA A 191 -4.67 -28.00 -16.98
N LYS A 192 -3.94 -28.64 -17.89
CA LYS A 192 -2.95 -29.66 -17.53
C LYS A 192 -1.68 -29.01 -16.97
N LYS A 193 -1.25 -27.94 -17.62
CA LYS A 193 -0.11 -27.10 -17.23
C LYS A 193 -0.48 -25.64 -17.49
N PRO A 194 -0.93 -24.91 -16.46
CA PRO A 194 -1.40 -23.53 -16.62
C PRO A 194 -0.42 -22.63 -17.39
N SER A 195 0.86 -22.68 -17.08
CA SER A 195 1.90 -21.82 -17.69
C SER A 195 2.16 -22.05 -19.19
N GLU A 196 1.58 -23.10 -19.80
CA GLU A 196 1.64 -23.30 -21.25
C GLU A 196 0.57 -22.49 -22.02
N LYS A 197 -0.52 -22.14 -21.34
CA LYS A 197 -1.66 -21.43 -21.93
C LYS A 197 -1.83 -20.02 -21.37
N LEU A 198 -1.28 -19.77 -20.20
CA LEU A 198 -1.44 -18.55 -19.42
C LEU A 198 -0.08 -17.96 -19.11
N SER A 199 0.05 -16.66 -19.17
CA SER A 199 1.26 -15.97 -18.74
C SER A 199 0.94 -14.64 -18.05
N VAL A 200 1.84 -14.24 -17.17
CA VAL A 200 1.90 -12.88 -16.63
C VAL A 200 3.12 -12.22 -17.23
N GLU A 201 2.94 -11.04 -17.79
CA GLU A 201 3.97 -10.38 -18.57
C GLU A 201 4.12 -8.92 -18.16
N VAL A 202 5.30 -8.37 -18.38
CA VAL A 202 5.57 -6.93 -18.26
C VAL A 202 5.76 -6.36 -19.65
N ARG A 203 4.96 -5.34 -19.96
CA ARG A 203 5.14 -4.53 -21.16
C ARG A 203 5.85 -3.23 -20.77
N CYS A 204 7.00 -2.98 -21.38
CA CYS A 204 7.84 -1.82 -21.10
C CYS A 204 8.55 -1.38 -22.39
N GLU A 205 8.47 -0.09 -22.74
CA GLU A 205 9.18 0.48 -23.90
C GLU A 205 8.98 -0.32 -25.20
N GLY A 206 7.75 -0.79 -25.44
CA GLY A 206 7.40 -1.59 -26.62
C GLY A 206 7.84 -3.04 -26.58
N LYS A 207 8.52 -3.49 -25.52
CA LYS A 207 8.92 -4.89 -25.32
C LYS A 207 8.02 -5.58 -24.31
N THR A 208 7.61 -6.79 -24.62
CA THR A 208 6.89 -7.68 -23.69
C THR A 208 7.83 -8.75 -23.15
N THR A 209 7.84 -8.95 -21.85
CA THR A 209 8.68 -9.92 -21.14
C THR A 209 7.83 -10.78 -20.23
N LYS A 210 7.83 -12.09 -20.42
CA LYS A 210 7.12 -13.04 -19.56
C LYS A 210 7.77 -13.11 -18.19
N LEU A 211 6.96 -13.08 -17.14
CA LEU A 211 7.39 -13.29 -15.77
C LEU A 211 7.42 -14.80 -15.46
N GLU A 212 8.43 -15.21 -14.74
CA GLU A 212 8.63 -16.59 -14.33
C GLU A 212 8.94 -16.70 -12.83
N GLY A 213 8.96 -17.90 -12.28
CA GLY A 213 9.39 -18.16 -10.91
C GLY A 213 8.36 -17.87 -9.82
N PHE A 214 7.10 -17.61 -10.18
CA PHE A 214 6.00 -17.44 -9.22
C PHE A 214 5.12 -18.69 -9.12
N ALA A 215 4.34 -18.80 -8.04
CA ALA A 215 3.50 -19.96 -7.77
C ALA A 215 2.29 -20.01 -8.71
N TRP A 216 2.10 -21.15 -9.41
CA TRP A 216 0.94 -21.44 -10.24
C TRP A 216 -0.05 -22.37 -9.50
N PRO A 217 -1.39 -22.18 -9.64
CA PRO A 217 -2.37 -23.19 -9.26
C PRO A 217 -2.16 -24.49 -10.03
N GLU A 218 -2.61 -25.62 -9.47
CA GLU A 218 -2.46 -26.94 -10.11
C GLU A 218 -3.26 -27.11 -11.42
N GLY A 219 -4.23 -26.24 -11.67
CA GLY A 219 -5.06 -26.26 -12.87
C GLY A 219 -6.22 -27.27 -12.86
N ARG A 220 -6.53 -27.84 -11.69
CA ARG A 220 -7.54 -28.90 -11.51
C ARG A 220 -8.73 -28.50 -10.66
N ASP A 221 -8.65 -27.36 -9.98
CA ASP A 221 -9.70 -26.82 -9.12
C ASP A 221 -9.68 -25.29 -9.17
N PHE A 222 -10.66 -24.64 -8.51
CA PHE A 222 -10.70 -23.19 -8.38
C PHE A 222 -10.10 -22.70 -7.06
N LYS A 223 -9.13 -23.43 -6.50
CA LYS A 223 -8.43 -22.99 -5.29
C LYS A 223 -7.51 -21.84 -5.61
N PHE A 224 -7.72 -20.72 -4.93
CA PHE A 224 -6.86 -19.56 -5.06
C PHE A 224 -5.50 -19.81 -4.41
N VAL A 225 -4.46 -19.48 -5.15
CA VAL A 225 -3.05 -19.51 -4.73
C VAL A 225 -2.52 -18.09 -4.82
N ASN A 226 -1.74 -17.66 -3.83
CA ASN A 226 -0.98 -16.42 -3.91
C ASN A 226 0.25 -16.63 -4.81
N SER A 227 0.53 -15.69 -5.69
CA SER A 227 1.68 -15.76 -6.60
C SER A 227 3.02 -15.82 -5.86
N GLY A 228 3.06 -15.39 -4.59
CA GLY A 228 4.30 -15.01 -3.92
C GLY A 228 4.83 -13.68 -4.44
N ASP A 229 5.97 -13.27 -3.91
CA ASP A 229 6.62 -12.02 -4.27
C ASP A 229 7.29 -12.14 -5.65
N ILE A 230 6.83 -11.36 -6.62
CA ILE A 230 7.39 -11.29 -7.97
C ILE A 230 8.27 -10.04 -8.06
N ASP A 231 9.55 -10.23 -8.32
CA ASP A 231 10.53 -9.14 -8.39
C ASP A 231 10.39 -8.37 -9.71
N LEU A 232 10.09 -7.07 -9.61
CA LEU A 232 10.02 -6.14 -10.73
C LEU A 232 11.23 -5.21 -10.82
N ARG A 233 12.34 -5.51 -10.12
CA ARG A 233 13.55 -4.67 -10.07
C ARG A 233 14.15 -4.39 -11.46
N ALA A 234 14.01 -5.32 -12.41
CA ALA A 234 14.47 -5.15 -13.79
C ALA A 234 13.81 -3.95 -14.52
N TRP A 235 12.70 -3.47 -14.02
CA TRP A 235 11.94 -2.32 -14.56
C TRP A 235 11.96 -1.10 -13.64
N ALA A 236 12.80 -1.09 -12.61
CA ALA A 236 13.00 0.09 -11.77
C ALA A 236 13.41 1.29 -12.64
N GLY A 237 12.90 2.48 -12.31
CA GLY A 237 13.14 3.69 -13.09
C GLY A 237 12.30 3.83 -14.37
N LYS A 238 11.37 2.90 -14.65
CA LYS A 238 10.59 2.86 -15.88
C LYS A 238 9.09 2.88 -15.63
N LYS A 239 8.34 3.05 -16.70
CA LYS A 239 6.87 2.88 -16.73
C LYS A 239 6.54 1.53 -17.38
N ILE A 240 5.60 0.82 -16.78
CA ILE A 240 5.25 -0.55 -17.19
C ILE A 240 3.74 -0.76 -17.22
N ASN A 241 3.30 -1.76 -17.98
CA ASN A 241 1.99 -2.38 -17.79
C ASN A 241 2.19 -3.85 -17.41
N ILE A 242 1.35 -4.37 -16.54
CA ILE A 242 1.24 -5.81 -16.28
C ILE A 242 0.15 -6.37 -17.17
N VAL A 243 0.44 -7.51 -17.79
CA VAL A 243 -0.43 -8.18 -18.74
C VAL A 243 -0.73 -9.58 -18.23
N PHE A 244 -2.00 -9.91 -18.05
CA PHE A 244 -2.48 -11.27 -17.82
C PHE A 244 -2.92 -11.83 -19.17
N HIS A 245 -2.03 -12.57 -19.80
CA HIS A 245 -2.22 -13.10 -21.15
C HIS A 245 -2.79 -14.52 -21.12
N TYR A 246 -3.84 -14.72 -21.88
CA TYR A 246 -4.61 -15.95 -21.98
C TYR A 246 -4.60 -16.51 -23.40
N THR A 247 -4.34 -17.81 -23.53
CA THR A 247 -4.57 -18.55 -24.80
C THR A 247 -5.36 -19.81 -24.54
N SER A 248 -6.09 -20.27 -25.55
CA SER A 248 -6.79 -21.55 -25.55
C SER A 248 -6.78 -22.21 -26.95
N THR A 249 -7.19 -23.46 -26.97
CA THR A 249 -7.38 -24.24 -28.19
C THR A 249 -8.73 -24.96 -28.16
N THR A 250 -9.13 -25.57 -29.26
CA THR A 250 -10.35 -26.41 -29.29
C THR A 250 -10.26 -27.67 -28.44
N SER A 251 -9.06 -28.06 -28.00
CA SER A 251 -8.84 -29.22 -27.12
C SER A 251 -8.67 -28.82 -25.66
N GLU A 252 -8.15 -27.63 -25.38
CA GLU A 252 -7.88 -27.14 -24.02
C GLU A 252 -8.22 -25.65 -23.90
N ALA A 253 -9.17 -25.35 -23.02
CA ALA A 253 -9.59 -23.98 -22.70
C ALA A 253 -9.62 -23.84 -21.17
N PRO A 254 -8.54 -23.38 -20.56
CA PRO A 254 -8.49 -23.11 -19.13
C PRO A 254 -9.54 -22.09 -18.69
N THR A 255 -9.93 -22.14 -17.44
CA THR A 255 -10.57 -20.99 -16.77
C THR A 255 -9.60 -20.41 -15.77
N TRP A 256 -9.25 -19.13 -15.95
CA TRP A 256 -8.32 -18.42 -15.11
C TRP A 256 -9.04 -17.29 -14.35
N GLN A 257 -8.81 -17.22 -13.05
CA GLN A 257 -9.35 -16.18 -12.18
C GLN A 257 -8.21 -15.43 -11.53
N VAL A 258 -8.24 -14.08 -11.58
CA VAL A 258 -7.18 -13.20 -11.04
C VAL A 258 -7.81 -12.13 -10.17
N ARG A 259 -7.28 -11.94 -8.95
CA ARG A 259 -7.74 -10.93 -8.01
C ARG A 259 -6.65 -10.49 -7.03
N ASP A 260 -6.96 -9.46 -6.25
CA ASP A 260 -6.15 -8.98 -5.13
C ASP A 260 -4.70 -8.68 -5.53
N MET A 261 -4.51 -7.90 -6.59
CA MET A 261 -3.19 -7.50 -7.09
C MET A 261 -2.66 -6.28 -6.33
N ALA A 262 -1.39 -6.35 -5.93
CA ALA A 262 -0.67 -5.22 -5.33
C ALA A 262 0.73 -5.10 -5.92
N ILE A 263 1.19 -3.87 -6.12
CA ILE A 263 2.59 -3.54 -6.43
C ILE A 263 3.10 -2.59 -5.37
N ILE A 264 4.15 -3.00 -4.69
CA ILE A 264 4.85 -2.23 -3.66
C ILE A 264 6.22 -1.84 -4.20
N GLY A 265 6.45 -0.55 -4.32
CA GLY A 265 7.75 0.00 -4.72
C GLY A 265 8.58 0.44 -3.51
N VAL A 266 9.90 0.41 -3.69
CA VAL A 266 10.87 0.90 -2.72
C VAL A 266 11.59 2.09 -3.35
N LYS A 267 11.41 3.28 -2.79
CA LYS A 267 12.14 4.49 -3.20
C LYS A 267 13.55 4.45 -2.61
N ASP A 268 14.49 5.12 -3.27
CA ASP A 268 15.68 5.50 -2.55
C ASP A 268 15.27 6.44 -1.42
N GLN A 269 15.71 6.12 -0.21
CA GLN A 269 15.65 7.10 0.85
C GLN A 269 16.33 8.34 0.28
N PRO A 270 15.69 9.53 0.27
CA PRO A 270 16.48 10.71 0.10
C PRO A 270 17.58 10.55 1.16
N THR A 271 18.80 10.52 0.74
CA THR A 271 19.90 10.74 1.67
C THR A 271 19.61 12.14 2.23
N THR A 272 18.74 12.18 3.24
CA THR A 272 18.75 13.31 4.15
C THR A 272 20.20 13.30 4.59
N ALA A 273 20.91 14.35 4.25
CA ALA A 273 22.34 14.45 4.49
C ALA A 273 22.68 14.56 5.99
N ILE A 274 21.93 13.85 6.80
CA ILE A 274 22.22 13.42 8.16
C ILE A 274 22.65 11.95 8.02
N GLY A 275 23.75 11.74 7.32
CA GLY A 275 24.53 10.51 7.50
C GLY A 275 24.74 10.35 8.99
N ASN A 276 24.49 9.13 9.50
CA ASN A 276 24.61 8.74 10.90
C ASN A 276 25.43 9.74 11.69
N VAL A 277 24.78 10.43 12.65
CA VAL A 277 25.51 11.13 13.70
C VAL A 277 26.14 10.02 14.55
N THR A 278 27.19 9.43 14.04
CA THR A 278 28.12 8.70 14.87
C THR A 278 28.64 9.75 15.87
N ALA A 279 28.22 9.59 17.12
CA ALA A 279 28.89 10.24 18.24
C ALA A 279 30.33 9.72 18.26
N GLY A 280 31.18 10.30 17.43
CA GLY A 280 32.53 9.83 17.21
C GLY A 280 33.38 10.90 16.58
N THR A 281 34.28 11.43 17.39
CA THR A 281 35.35 12.39 17.11
C THR A 281 34.93 13.85 17.08
N HIS A 282 35.09 14.46 18.21
CA HIS A 282 34.94 15.85 18.56
C HIS A 282 35.88 16.79 17.79
N GLY A 283 35.50 17.17 16.58
CA GLY A 283 35.93 18.48 16.07
C GLY A 283 35.01 19.51 16.75
N LYS A 284 35.57 20.49 17.46
CA LYS A 284 34.80 21.61 17.97
C LYS A 284 34.26 22.43 16.78
N PHE A 285 32.95 22.74 16.74
CA PHE A 285 32.41 23.71 15.80
C PHE A 285 33.21 25.00 15.88
N ASN A 286 33.71 25.47 14.73
CA ASN A 286 34.47 26.73 14.65
C ASN A 286 33.61 27.77 13.91
N PRO A 287 33.03 28.76 14.60
CA PRO A 287 32.17 29.76 13.98
C PRO A 287 32.90 30.73 13.02
N THR A 288 34.21 30.69 12.96
CA THR A 288 35.00 31.54 12.04
C THR A 288 35.16 30.92 10.65
N LEU A 289 34.86 29.65 10.46
CA LEU A 289 34.89 28.96 9.17
C LEU A 289 33.47 28.95 8.54
N PRO A 290 33.40 28.91 7.21
CA PRO A 290 32.08 28.81 6.52
C PRO A 290 31.27 27.62 6.99
N TYR A 291 30.00 27.86 7.29
CA TYR A 291 29.04 26.84 7.71
C TYR A 291 27.62 27.15 7.22
N THR A 292 26.76 26.13 7.18
CA THR A 292 25.35 26.27 6.87
C THR A 292 24.52 25.78 8.07
N VAL A 293 23.49 26.53 8.43
CA VAL A 293 22.59 26.20 9.54
C VAL A 293 21.27 25.67 8.99
N TYR A 294 20.80 24.58 9.57
CA TYR A 294 19.52 23.95 9.26
C TYR A 294 18.64 23.90 10.51
N ASP A 295 17.34 24.09 10.34
CA ASP A 295 16.37 23.72 11.35
C ASP A 295 16.22 22.20 11.49
N LEU A 296 15.43 21.72 12.46
CA LEU A 296 15.20 20.29 12.65
C LEU A 296 14.38 19.64 11.52
N SER A 297 13.79 20.44 10.63
CA SER A 297 13.10 19.95 9.43
C SER A 297 14.01 19.87 8.20
N GLY A 298 15.31 20.25 8.36
CA GLY A 298 16.30 20.20 7.30
C GLY A 298 16.30 21.44 6.38
N ARG A 299 15.56 22.51 6.71
CA ARG A 299 15.58 23.75 5.93
C ARG A 299 16.76 24.62 6.33
N VAL A 300 17.41 25.21 5.34
CA VAL A 300 18.44 26.21 5.59
C VAL A 300 17.82 27.45 6.25
N VAL A 301 18.36 27.83 7.38
CA VAL A 301 17.95 29.04 8.12
C VAL A 301 19.07 30.05 8.15
N ALA A 302 18.74 31.31 7.82
CA ALA A 302 19.66 32.43 7.84
C ALA A 302 19.18 33.46 8.88
N GLY A 303 20.08 33.95 9.69
CA GLY A 303 19.82 35.08 10.60
C GLY A 303 20.45 34.95 11.98
N ASP A 304 20.74 36.07 12.59
CA ASP A 304 21.46 36.18 13.89
C ASP A 304 20.53 35.97 15.11
N ALA A 305 19.23 35.78 14.91
CA ALA A 305 18.21 35.66 15.98
C ALA A 305 17.64 34.25 16.13
N LEU A 306 18.48 33.24 15.98
CA LEU A 306 18.04 31.84 16.10
C LEU A 306 18.03 31.43 17.57
N HIS A 307 16.84 31.07 18.10
CA HIS A 307 16.67 30.45 19.41
C HIS A 307 16.21 29.00 19.25
N GLY A 308 16.88 28.06 19.93
CA GLY A 308 16.53 26.65 19.90
C GLY A 308 17.65 25.73 19.47
N VAL A 309 17.28 24.54 18.97
CA VAL A 309 18.22 23.53 18.51
C VAL A 309 18.34 23.57 16.99
N PHE A 310 19.56 23.64 16.49
CA PHE A 310 19.90 23.70 15.06
C PHE A 310 20.94 22.64 14.71
N ILE A 311 20.98 22.30 13.44
CA ILE A 311 22.02 21.47 12.85
C ILE A 311 22.92 22.37 12.02
N VAL A 312 24.21 22.37 12.33
CA VAL A 312 25.23 23.15 11.61
C VAL A 312 26.11 22.22 10.82
N LYS A 313 26.19 22.43 9.50
CA LYS A 313 27.11 21.72 8.60
C LYS A 313 28.29 22.59 8.30
N GLN A 314 29.49 22.08 8.57
CA GLN A 314 30.78 22.75 8.31
C GLN A 314 31.74 21.78 7.62
N GLY A 315 31.97 21.96 6.34
CA GLY A 315 32.67 20.99 5.51
C GLY A 315 31.98 19.62 5.55
N ASN A 316 32.69 18.57 5.92
CA ASN A 316 32.19 17.22 6.09
C ASN A 316 31.66 16.90 7.49
N ASN A 317 31.72 17.87 8.41
CA ASN A 317 31.25 17.68 9.79
C ASN A 317 29.89 18.28 10.02
N THR A 318 29.11 17.64 10.88
CA THR A 318 27.78 18.09 11.30
C THR A 318 27.73 18.21 12.82
N PHE A 319 27.24 19.32 13.30
CA PHE A 319 27.16 19.65 14.73
C PHE A 319 25.72 19.97 15.12
N LYS A 320 25.31 19.52 16.30
CA LYS A 320 24.11 20.00 16.97
C LYS A 320 24.47 21.22 17.81
N VAL A 321 23.87 22.35 17.52
CA VAL A 321 24.11 23.61 18.22
C VAL A 321 22.81 24.07 18.86
N MET A 322 22.88 24.52 20.10
CA MET A 322 21.78 25.14 20.84
C MET A 322 22.14 26.61 21.07
N ARG A 323 21.27 27.51 20.64
CA ARG A 323 21.40 28.98 20.85
C ARG A 323 20.15 29.54 21.53
#